data_809fbd084f52baa59b2f36c289d2f0ec
#
_entry.id   809fbd084f52baa59b2f36c289d2f0ec
#
_cell.length_a   1.000
_cell.length_b   1.000
_cell.length_c   1.000
_cell.angle_alpha   90.00
_cell.angle_beta   90.00
_cell.angle_gamma   90.00
#
_symmetry.space_group_name_H-M   'P 1'
#
loop_
_entity.id
_entity.type
_entity.pdbx_description
1 polymer ?
#
loop_
_entity_poly.entity_id
_entity_poly.type
_entity_poly.pdbx_seq_one_letter_code
_entity_poly.pdbx_strand_id
1 'polypeptide(L)'
;MSESTIKDSLGLSGQEFVMFSTDWCGYCKRLKNQLGEIGISFREINVEEQVEYAGFVEEVNGGNRVVPTLLFSDGVALTNPSAIAVKDKLASLA
;
A
#
# COMPACT_ATOMS: atom_id res chain seq x y z
N MET A 1 14.34 6.00 -3.22
CA MET A 1 13.37 6.06 -4.33
C MET A 1 12.22 6.97 -3.94
N SER A 2 11.72 7.73 -4.91
CA SER A 2 10.54 8.57 -4.66
C SER A 2 9.26 7.77 -4.95
N GLU A 3 8.11 8.25 -4.44
CA GLU A 3 6.81 7.64 -4.71
C GLU A 3 6.55 7.56 -6.21
N SER A 4 6.91 8.59 -6.98
CA SER A 4 6.76 8.59 -8.44
C SER A 4 7.53 7.47 -9.11
N THR A 5 8.78 7.23 -8.66
CA THR A 5 9.61 6.15 -9.22
C THR A 5 9.02 4.79 -8.93
N ILE A 6 8.59 4.55 -7.69
CA ILE A 6 7.98 3.27 -7.29
C ILE A 6 6.66 3.05 -8.03
N LYS A 7 5.81 4.06 -8.10
CA LYS A 7 4.52 4.02 -8.80
C LYS A 7 4.71 3.65 -10.28
N ASP A 8 5.66 4.31 -10.94
CA ASP A 8 5.94 4.07 -12.35
C ASP A 8 6.51 2.68 -12.58
N SER A 9 7.41 2.25 -11.71
CA SER A 9 8.02 0.92 -11.75
C SER A 9 6.97 -0.19 -11.63
N LEU A 10 5.94 0.01 -10.81
CA LEU A 10 4.87 -0.95 -10.60
C LEU A 10 3.76 -0.83 -11.63
N GLY A 11 3.75 0.23 -12.44
CA GLY A 11 2.74 0.45 -13.47
C GLY A 11 1.34 0.68 -12.92
N LEU A 12 1.22 1.36 -11.79
CA LEU A 12 -0.08 1.63 -11.16
C LEU A 12 -0.86 2.66 -11.97
N SER A 13 -2.13 2.38 -12.22
CA SER A 13 -3.01 3.29 -12.94
C SER A 13 -4.44 3.19 -12.40
N GLY A 14 -5.23 4.25 -12.61
CA GLY A 14 -6.64 4.27 -12.22
C GLY A 14 -6.83 4.03 -10.72
N GLN A 15 -7.64 3.04 -10.38
CA GLN A 15 -7.92 2.67 -8.99
C GLN A 15 -7.00 1.58 -8.45
N GLU A 16 -5.89 1.30 -9.15
CA GLU A 16 -4.91 0.33 -8.66
C GLU A 16 -4.10 0.88 -7.50
N PHE A 17 -3.75 0.00 -6.57
CA PHE A 17 -2.81 0.32 -5.51
C PHE A 17 -2.04 -0.93 -5.09
N VAL A 18 -0.94 -0.72 -4.37
CA VAL A 18 -0.13 -1.79 -3.82
C VAL A 18 -0.09 -1.67 -2.30
N MET A 19 -0.17 -2.81 -1.61
CA MET A 19 0.00 -2.88 -0.16
C MET A 19 1.36 -3.47 0.16
N PHE A 20 2.19 -2.70 0.85
CA PHE A 20 3.45 -3.19 1.39
C PHE A 20 3.18 -3.81 2.75
N SER A 21 3.56 -5.05 2.93
CA SER A 21 3.19 -5.86 4.09
C SER A 21 4.34 -6.75 4.56
N THR A 22 4.10 -7.46 5.66
CA THR A 22 4.95 -8.55 6.13
C THR A 22 4.07 -9.70 6.58
N ASP A 23 4.65 -10.92 6.68
CA ASP A 23 3.88 -12.12 7.05
C ASP A 23 3.36 -12.08 8.49
N TRP A 24 4.08 -11.40 9.38
CA TRP A 24 3.73 -11.33 10.80
C TRP A 24 2.79 -10.17 11.14
N CYS A 25 2.42 -9.35 10.18
CA CYS A 25 1.66 -8.12 10.44
C CYS A 25 0.17 -8.39 10.62
N GLY A 26 -0.30 -8.29 11.86
CA GLY A 26 -1.73 -8.47 12.17
C GLY A 26 -2.61 -7.40 11.53
N TYR A 27 -2.16 -6.16 11.51
CA TYR A 27 -2.90 -5.05 10.85
C TYR A 27 -3.02 -5.26 9.35
N CYS A 28 -1.98 -5.81 8.72
CA CYS A 28 -2.01 -6.14 7.29
C CYS A 28 -3.07 -7.20 7.00
N LYS A 29 -3.09 -8.26 7.81
CA LYS A 29 -4.05 -9.35 7.67
C LYS A 29 -5.48 -8.85 7.84
N ARG A 30 -5.71 -8.04 8.86
CA ARG A 30 -7.02 -7.47 9.15
C ARG A 30 -7.50 -6.61 7.98
N LEU A 31 -6.65 -5.72 7.47
CA LEU A 31 -7.00 -4.86 6.35
C LEU A 31 -7.27 -5.66 5.09
N LYS A 32 -6.46 -6.67 4.79
CA LYS A 32 -6.68 -7.56 3.64
C LYS A 32 -8.04 -8.24 3.73
N ASN A 33 -8.41 -8.74 4.90
CA ASN A 33 -9.71 -9.39 5.10
C ASN A 33 -10.85 -8.40 4.89
N GLN A 34 -10.76 -7.21 5.44
CA GLN A 34 -11.79 -6.18 5.29
C GLN A 34 -11.96 -5.74 3.84
N LEU A 35 -10.85 -5.56 3.12
CA LEU A 35 -10.90 -5.19 1.70
C LEU A 35 -11.50 -6.31 0.85
N GLY A 36 -11.17 -7.57 1.17
CA GLY A 36 -11.77 -8.72 0.50
C GLY A 36 -13.28 -8.81 0.70
N GLU A 37 -13.76 -8.49 1.89
CA GLU A 37 -15.20 -8.51 2.20
C GLU A 37 -15.99 -7.49 1.37
N ILE A 38 -15.37 -6.37 1.01
CA ILE A 38 -16.03 -5.33 0.20
C ILE A 38 -15.62 -5.39 -1.27
N GLY A 39 -14.94 -6.46 -1.69
CA GLY A 39 -14.65 -6.72 -3.10
C GLY A 39 -13.53 -5.88 -3.70
N ILE A 40 -12.64 -5.35 -2.89
CA ILE A 40 -11.51 -4.53 -3.38
C ILE A 40 -10.29 -5.43 -3.60
N SER A 41 -9.78 -5.44 -4.83
CA SER A 41 -8.56 -6.15 -5.22
C SER A 41 -7.36 -5.20 -5.19
N PHE A 42 -6.16 -5.76 -4.93
CA PHE A 42 -4.93 -4.96 -4.88
C PHE A 42 -3.73 -5.86 -5.11
N ARG A 43 -2.57 -5.23 -5.38
CA ARG A 43 -1.30 -5.94 -5.40
C ARG A 43 -0.72 -5.93 -4.00
N GLU A 44 0.01 -6.97 -3.65
CA GLU A 44 0.69 -7.06 -2.36
C GLU A 44 2.18 -7.31 -2.58
N ILE A 45 3.02 -6.57 -1.85
CA ILE A 45 4.46 -6.76 -1.83
C ILE A 45 4.89 -6.98 -0.39
N ASN A 46 5.48 -8.16 -0.12
CA ASN A 46 6.08 -8.44 1.17
C ASN A 46 7.48 -7.85 1.19
N VAL A 47 7.69 -6.82 2.03
CA VAL A 47 8.95 -6.07 2.05
C VAL A 47 10.10 -6.85 2.68
N GLU A 48 9.82 -7.96 3.35
CA GLU A 48 10.86 -8.85 3.86
C GLU A 48 11.37 -9.79 2.77
N GLU A 49 10.54 -10.10 1.79
CA GLU A 49 10.92 -10.92 0.63
C GLU A 49 11.49 -10.05 -0.50
N GLN A 50 10.90 -8.88 -0.71
CA GLN A 50 11.32 -7.92 -1.73
C GLN A 50 11.90 -6.69 -1.04
N VAL A 51 13.11 -6.86 -0.51
CA VAL A 51 13.76 -5.86 0.36
C VAL A 51 14.04 -4.52 -0.32
N GLU A 52 14.06 -4.49 -1.66
CA GLU A 52 14.24 -3.26 -2.41
C GLU A 52 13.12 -2.23 -2.17
N TYR A 53 11.96 -2.68 -1.71
CA TYR A 53 10.84 -1.77 -1.39
C TYR A 53 10.83 -1.32 0.06
N ALA A 54 11.63 -1.93 0.94
CA ALA A 54 11.68 -1.56 2.36
C ALA A 54 12.14 -0.12 2.54
N GLY A 55 13.10 0.34 1.74
CA GLY A 55 13.59 1.71 1.79
C GLY A 55 12.51 2.74 1.49
N PHE A 56 11.63 2.44 0.54
CA PHE A 56 10.49 3.30 0.22
C PHE A 56 9.54 3.41 1.43
N VAL A 57 9.20 2.27 2.04
CA VAL A 57 8.30 2.25 3.22
C VAL A 57 8.90 3.07 4.35
N GLU A 58 10.21 2.94 4.60
CA GLU A 58 10.89 3.72 5.63
C GLU A 58 10.88 5.22 5.30
N GLU A 59 11.10 5.57 4.04
CA GLU A 59 11.14 6.96 3.60
C GLU A 59 9.81 7.67 3.84
N VAL A 60 8.69 7.06 3.45
CA VAL A 60 7.37 7.68 3.62
C VAL A 60 6.90 7.70 5.06
N ASN A 61 7.52 6.93 5.95
CA ASN A 61 7.16 6.83 7.36
C ASN A 61 8.20 7.45 8.30
N GLY A 62 8.99 8.40 7.79
CA GLY A 62 9.93 9.15 8.62
C GLY A 62 11.10 8.32 9.13
N GLY A 63 11.52 7.30 8.40
CA GLY A 63 12.62 6.43 8.76
C GLY A 63 12.21 5.11 9.40
N ASN A 64 10.91 4.88 9.60
CA ASN A 64 10.40 3.67 10.23
C ASN A 64 9.78 2.72 9.21
N ARG A 65 9.98 1.43 9.39
CA ARG A 65 9.36 0.40 8.55
C ARG A 65 7.98 0.07 9.09
N VAL A 66 6.99 0.86 8.72
CA VAL A 66 5.60 0.68 9.17
C VAL A 66 4.80 -0.04 8.10
N VAL A 67 4.11 -1.11 8.46
CA VAL A 67 3.21 -1.84 7.57
C VAL A 67 1.85 -1.99 8.23
N PRO A 68 0.73 -2.01 7.48
CA PRO A 68 0.67 -1.84 6.04
C PRO A 68 0.89 -0.39 5.59
N THR A 69 1.62 -0.21 4.50
CA THR A 69 1.72 1.06 3.78
C THR A 69 1.16 0.84 2.39
N LEU A 70 0.24 1.69 1.95
CA LEU A 70 -0.41 1.58 0.65
C LEU A 70 0.04 2.71 -0.26
N LEU A 71 0.39 2.38 -1.50
CA LEU A 71 0.75 3.37 -2.52
C LEU A 71 -0.28 3.33 -3.66
N PHE A 72 -0.85 4.47 -3.97
CA PHE A 72 -1.89 4.62 -4.99
C PHE A 72 -1.32 5.17 -6.30
N SER A 73 -2.12 5.07 -7.37
CA SER A 73 -1.69 5.45 -8.72
C SER A 73 -1.36 6.94 -8.85
N ASP A 74 -1.90 7.79 -7.98
CA ASP A 74 -1.61 9.23 -7.97
C ASP A 74 -0.33 9.59 -7.20
N GLY A 75 0.38 8.59 -6.67
CA GLY A 75 1.61 8.78 -5.91
C GLY A 75 1.39 9.03 -4.42
N VAL A 76 0.15 9.05 -3.95
CA VAL A 76 -0.14 9.24 -2.52
C VAL A 76 0.03 7.92 -1.78
N ALA A 77 0.71 7.97 -0.64
CA ALA A 77 0.87 6.82 0.25
C ALA A 77 0.05 7.03 1.53
N LEU A 78 -0.63 5.95 1.97
CA LEU A 78 -1.35 5.95 3.25
C LEU A 78 -0.74 4.89 4.15
N THR A 79 -0.53 5.23 5.42
CA THR A 79 0.07 4.33 6.41
C THR A 79 -1.01 3.81 7.34
N ASN A 80 -1.15 2.48 7.40
CA ASN A 80 -2.14 1.79 8.22
C ASN A 80 -3.54 2.42 8.12
N PRO A 81 -4.09 2.61 6.90
CA PRO A 81 -5.42 3.19 6.76
C PRO A 81 -6.50 2.19 7.13
N SER A 82 -7.69 2.70 7.47
CA SER A 82 -8.88 1.85 7.62
C SER A 82 -9.38 1.42 6.23
N ALA A 83 -10.20 0.37 6.19
CA ALA A 83 -10.82 -0.05 4.93
C ALA A 83 -11.71 1.06 4.34
N ILE A 84 -12.37 1.84 5.20
CA ILE A 84 -13.19 2.97 4.76
C ILE A 84 -12.31 4.04 4.10
N ALA A 85 -11.16 4.35 4.69
CA ALA A 85 -10.22 5.32 4.13
C ALA A 85 -9.71 4.87 2.76
N VAL A 86 -9.44 3.57 2.59
CA VAL A 86 -9.03 3.01 1.29
C VAL A 86 -10.16 3.17 0.26
N LYS A 87 -11.38 2.83 0.65
CA LYS A 87 -12.55 2.95 -0.23
C LYS A 87 -12.76 4.40 -0.68
N ASP A 88 -12.65 5.34 0.25
CA ASP A 88 -12.79 6.78 -0.04
C ASP A 88 -11.69 7.26 -0.98
N LYS A 89 -10.45 6.80 -0.76
CA LYS A 89 -9.32 7.13 -1.63
C LYS A 89 -9.55 6.64 -3.04
N LEU A 90 -10.00 5.38 -3.20
CA LEU A 90 -10.30 4.81 -4.52
C LEU A 90 -11.41 5.58 -5.22
N ALA A 91 -12.42 6.03 -4.50
CA ALA A 91 -13.48 6.85 -5.06
C ALA A 91 -12.94 8.16 -5.63
N SER A 92 -11.94 8.75 -4.98
CA SER A 92 -11.31 9.99 -5.45
C SER A 92 -10.49 9.78 -6.72
N LEU A 93 -10.12 8.54 -7.03
CA LEU A 93 -9.33 8.18 -8.22
C LEU A 93 -10.21 7.76 -9.41
N ALA A 94 -11.49 7.66 -9.19
CA ALA A 94 -12.44 7.23 -10.24
C ALA A 94 -12.73 8.34 -11.24
#